data_e5854a8d87c396d37c1942a58f9574a2
#
_entry.id   e5854a8d87c396d37c1942a58f9574a2
#
_cell.length_a   1.000
_cell.length_b   1.000
_cell.length_c   1.000
_cell.angle_alpha   90.00
_cell.angle_beta   90.00
_cell.angle_gamma   90.00
#
_symmetry.space_group_name_H-M   'P 1'
#
loop_
_entity.id
_entity.type
_entity.pdbx_description
1 polymer ?
#
loop_
_entity_poly.entity_id
_entity_poly.type
_entity_poly.pdbx_seq_one_letter_code
_entity_poly.pdbx_strand_id
1 'polypeptide(L)'
;MITLMQDFILAIRSRVRPQDALASVAEAWLEQGATESEGSNAGPDVSWFIHDGGGRPSKRPPWCAYFVSSCCRQVARAGHAVEYVRTGRAVSHWIKAPPERQVSRDDIWDEPAYRGLIFVRTRMSKPETDRLKVLDGINRQGHTGIVVDIDIEARTVTCVAGNSSGYGHSRVRGGGAVAREVITEGDEAWKRLVGFVRVTPQPGEEA
;
A
#
# COMPACT_ATOMS: atom_id res chain seq x y z
N MET A 1 4.04 -21.77 5.93
CA MET A 1 4.14 -20.30 5.77
C MET A 1 2.76 -19.63 5.76
N ILE A 2 1.82 -20.03 4.89
CA ILE A 2 0.43 -19.48 4.85
C ILE A 2 -0.32 -19.69 6.19
N THR A 3 -0.06 -20.78 6.91
CA THR A 3 -0.71 -21.10 8.19
C THR A 3 -0.39 -20.09 9.29
N LEU A 4 0.86 -19.64 9.42
CA LEU A 4 1.26 -18.62 10.41
C LEU A 4 0.57 -17.27 10.19
N MET A 5 0.37 -16.88 8.92
CA MET A 5 -0.40 -15.68 8.61
C MET A 5 -1.88 -15.80 8.93
N GLN A 6 -2.46 -16.98 8.77
CA GLN A 6 -3.86 -17.23 9.17
C GLN A 6 -4.04 -17.09 10.67
N ASP A 7 -3.12 -17.63 11.47
CA ASP A 7 -3.15 -17.51 12.92
C ASP A 7 -2.93 -16.06 13.39
N PHE A 8 -2.04 -15.31 12.73
CA PHE A 8 -1.83 -13.89 12.97
C PHE A 8 -3.08 -13.06 12.64
N ILE A 9 -3.72 -13.32 11.51
CA ILE A 9 -4.96 -12.65 11.09
C ILE A 9 -6.09 -12.95 12.08
N LEU A 10 -6.16 -14.16 12.62
CA LEU A 10 -7.14 -14.54 13.64
C LEU A 10 -6.90 -13.81 14.97
N ALA A 11 -5.65 -13.54 15.34
CA ALA A 11 -5.30 -12.83 16.57
C ALA A 11 -5.68 -11.32 16.52
N ILE A 12 -5.77 -10.71 15.33
CA ILE A 12 -6.16 -9.31 15.14
C ILE A 12 -7.69 -9.10 15.30
N ARG A 13 -8.48 -10.16 15.42
CA ARG A 13 -9.92 -10.23 15.20
C ARG A 13 -10.85 -9.36 16.05
N SER A 14 -10.44 -8.63 17.09
CA SER A 14 -11.55 -8.10 17.91
C SER A 14 -11.35 -6.76 18.63
N ARG A 15 -10.21 -6.10 18.55
CA ARG A 15 -10.00 -4.84 19.32
C ARG A 15 -9.20 -3.75 18.59
N VAL A 16 -8.82 -3.97 17.35
CA VAL A 16 -7.94 -3.07 16.59
C VAL A 16 -8.74 -2.39 15.50
N ARG A 17 -8.53 -1.09 15.30
CA ARG A 17 -9.15 -0.37 14.18
C ARG A 17 -8.76 -1.05 12.85
N PRO A 18 -9.65 -1.09 11.84
CA PRO A 18 -9.35 -1.72 10.55
C PRO A 18 -8.07 -1.19 9.89
N GLN A 19 -7.76 0.10 10.05
CA GLN A 19 -6.52 0.70 9.54
C GLN A 19 -5.29 0.13 10.24
N ASP A 20 -5.32 0.03 11.57
CA ASP A 20 -4.20 -0.54 12.34
C ASP A 20 -3.99 -2.02 11.98
N ALA A 21 -5.09 -2.75 11.76
CA ALA A 21 -5.02 -4.13 11.27
C ALA A 21 -4.35 -4.21 9.90
N LEU A 22 -4.65 -3.25 8.99
CA LEU A 22 -4.04 -3.21 7.67
C LEU A 22 -2.54 -2.95 7.73
N ALA A 23 -2.10 -1.98 8.54
CA ALA A 23 -0.68 -1.73 8.76
C ALA A 23 0.03 -2.96 9.36
N SER A 24 -0.59 -3.61 10.35
CA SER A 24 -0.02 -4.81 10.98
C SER A 24 0.12 -5.99 10.03
N VAL A 25 -0.83 -6.18 9.11
CA VAL A 25 -0.73 -7.20 8.04
C VAL A 25 0.44 -6.88 7.10
N ALA A 26 0.62 -5.61 6.74
CA ALA A 26 1.74 -5.22 5.88
C ALA A 26 3.09 -5.43 6.55
N GLU A 27 3.21 -5.09 7.84
CA GLU A 27 4.42 -5.31 8.64
C GLU A 27 4.73 -6.81 8.80
N ALA A 28 3.74 -7.65 9.02
CA ALA A 28 3.94 -9.09 9.09
C ALA A 28 4.49 -9.68 7.79
N TRP A 29 4.06 -9.21 6.63
CA TRP A 29 4.63 -9.59 5.33
C TRP A 29 6.06 -9.08 5.15
N LEU A 30 6.37 -7.89 5.67
CA LEU A 30 7.74 -7.36 5.69
C LEU A 30 8.66 -8.25 6.55
N GLU A 31 8.22 -8.62 7.75
CA GLU A 31 8.96 -9.48 8.66
C GLU A 31 9.19 -10.89 8.09
N GLN A 32 8.23 -11.42 7.34
CA GLN A 32 8.39 -12.69 6.63
C GLN A 32 9.40 -12.64 5.47
N GLY A 33 9.81 -11.44 5.03
CA GLY A 33 10.76 -11.27 3.96
C GLY A 33 10.22 -11.69 2.59
N ALA A 34 8.91 -11.49 2.34
CA ALA A 34 8.28 -11.85 1.07
C ALA A 34 8.97 -11.17 -0.12
N THR A 35 9.37 -11.96 -1.13
CA THR A 35 10.23 -11.49 -2.22
C THR A 35 10.00 -12.24 -3.52
N GLU A 36 10.49 -11.65 -4.61
CA GLU A 36 10.63 -12.33 -5.90
C GLU A 36 11.76 -13.36 -5.83
N SER A 37 11.42 -14.62 -5.90
CA SER A 37 12.38 -15.73 -5.80
C SER A 37 12.62 -16.48 -7.13
N GLU A 38 11.79 -16.22 -8.15
CA GLU A 38 11.82 -16.88 -9.45
C GLU A 38 11.96 -15.90 -10.61
N GLY A 39 12.70 -14.81 -10.39
CA GLY A 39 12.89 -13.72 -11.33
C GLY A 39 11.85 -12.62 -11.23
N SER A 40 11.87 -11.67 -12.15
CA SER A 40 11.04 -10.46 -12.09
C SER A 40 9.55 -10.76 -11.99
N ASN A 41 8.91 -10.19 -11.00
CA ASN A 41 7.48 -10.35 -10.69
C ASN A 41 7.04 -11.81 -10.56
N ALA A 42 7.89 -12.68 -10.01
CA ALA A 42 7.63 -14.10 -9.89
C ALA A 42 8.14 -14.70 -8.58
N GLY A 43 7.53 -15.80 -8.18
CA GLY A 43 7.78 -16.53 -6.95
C GLY A 43 6.47 -16.85 -6.21
N PRO A 44 6.50 -17.75 -5.24
CA PRO A 44 5.30 -18.19 -4.51
C PRO A 44 4.55 -17.04 -3.84
N ASP A 45 5.25 -16.18 -3.11
CA ASP A 45 4.65 -15.05 -2.39
C ASP A 45 4.04 -14.03 -3.37
N VAL A 46 4.78 -13.68 -4.42
CA VAL A 46 4.32 -12.76 -5.46
C VAL A 46 3.12 -13.32 -6.21
N SER A 47 3.15 -14.60 -6.56
CA SER A 47 2.03 -15.29 -7.21
C SER A 47 0.80 -15.27 -6.32
N TRP A 48 0.99 -15.44 -5.02
CA TRP A 48 -0.11 -15.37 -4.06
C TRP A 48 -0.69 -13.95 -3.99
N PHE A 49 0.11 -12.90 -3.85
CA PHE A 49 -0.38 -11.50 -3.85
C PHE A 49 -1.14 -11.17 -5.13
N ILE A 50 -0.59 -11.55 -6.30
CA ILE A 50 -1.23 -11.28 -7.58
C ILE A 50 -2.60 -11.98 -7.64
N HIS A 51 -2.65 -13.28 -7.31
CA HIS A 51 -3.88 -14.06 -7.33
C HIS A 51 -4.92 -13.53 -6.32
N ASP A 52 -4.51 -13.35 -5.06
CA ASP A 52 -5.40 -12.88 -3.99
C ASP A 52 -5.87 -11.44 -4.26
N GLY A 53 -5.02 -10.58 -4.79
CA GLY A 53 -5.34 -9.24 -5.23
C GLY A 53 -6.20 -9.17 -6.52
N GLY A 54 -6.52 -10.31 -7.14
CA GLY A 54 -7.44 -10.42 -8.29
C GLY A 54 -6.77 -10.40 -9.65
N GLY A 55 -5.46 -10.61 -9.71
CA GLY A 55 -4.69 -10.70 -10.95
C GLY A 55 -4.44 -12.12 -11.43
N ARG A 56 -3.62 -12.23 -12.47
CA ARG A 56 -3.18 -13.50 -13.06
C ARG A 56 -1.66 -13.62 -12.93
N PRO A 57 -1.12 -14.49 -12.05
CA PRO A 57 0.33 -14.64 -11.83
C PRO A 57 1.12 -14.96 -13.10
N SER A 58 0.54 -15.74 -14.00
CA SER A 58 1.16 -16.11 -15.29
C SER A 58 1.53 -14.92 -16.18
N LYS A 59 0.94 -13.75 -15.96
CA LYS A 59 1.25 -12.50 -16.68
C LYS A 59 2.41 -11.72 -16.05
N ARG A 60 2.89 -12.12 -14.87
CA ARG A 60 3.98 -11.47 -14.12
C ARG A 60 3.84 -9.94 -14.05
N PRO A 61 2.66 -9.38 -13.71
CA PRO A 61 2.48 -7.93 -13.66
C PRO A 61 3.24 -7.33 -12.48
N PRO A 62 3.56 -6.01 -12.51
CA PRO A 62 3.99 -5.30 -11.31
C PRO A 62 2.99 -5.49 -10.17
N TRP A 63 3.46 -5.81 -8.96
CA TRP A 63 2.58 -6.34 -7.93
C TRP A 63 2.38 -5.44 -6.69
N CYS A 64 2.87 -4.19 -6.70
CA CYS A 64 2.65 -3.27 -5.57
C CYS A 64 1.15 -3.07 -5.23
N ALA A 65 0.30 -2.86 -6.24
CA ALA A 65 -1.14 -2.70 -6.02
C ALA A 65 -1.85 -4.02 -5.66
N TYR A 66 -1.36 -5.15 -6.14
CA TYR A 66 -1.85 -6.45 -5.73
C TYR A 66 -1.49 -6.76 -4.28
N PHE A 67 -0.30 -6.37 -3.82
CA PHE A 67 0.10 -6.46 -2.42
C PHE A 67 -0.89 -5.71 -1.52
N VAL A 68 -1.16 -4.42 -1.82
CA VAL A 68 -2.14 -3.61 -1.07
C VAL A 68 -3.53 -4.26 -1.09
N SER A 69 -4.02 -4.66 -2.28
CA SER A 69 -5.33 -5.31 -2.43
C SER A 69 -5.42 -6.61 -1.63
N SER A 70 -4.33 -7.38 -1.56
CA SER A 70 -4.25 -8.61 -0.79
C SER A 70 -4.26 -8.35 0.71
N CYS A 71 -3.49 -7.37 1.20
CA CYS A 71 -3.52 -6.97 2.60
C CYS A 71 -4.92 -6.52 3.04
N CYS A 72 -5.59 -5.66 2.26
CA CYS A 72 -6.97 -5.25 2.53
C CYS A 72 -7.93 -6.45 2.58
N ARG A 73 -7.78 -7.40 1.65
CA ARG A 73 -8.62 -8.60 1.62
C ARG A 73 -8.40 -9.50 2.83
N GLN A 74 -7.17 -9.60 3.34
CA GLN A 74 -6.87 -10.35 4.56
C GLN A 74 -7.56 -9.71 5.76
N VAL A 75 -7.52 -8.38 5.89
CA VAL A 75 -8.20 -7.65 6.95
C VAL A 75 -9.72 -7.84 6.85
N ALA A 76 -10.30 -7.78 5.64
CA ALA A 76 -11.71 -8.05 5.43
C ALA A 76 -12.10 -9.50 5.82
N ARG A 77 -11.27 -10.49 5.48
CA ARG A 77 -11.48 -11.90 5.89
C ARG A 77 -11.36 -12.12 7.40
N ALA A 78 -10.60 -11.26 8.08
CA ALA A 78 -10.54 -11.25 9.55
C ALA A 78 -11.81 -10.66 10.20
N GLY A 79 -12.75 -10.17 9.40
CA GLY A 79 -14.04 -9.66 9.88
C GLY A 79 -14.07 -8.14 10.07
N HIS A 80 -13.02 -7.42 9.68
CA HIS A 80 -13.03 -5.96 9.73
C HIS A 80 -13.80 -5.37 8.54
N ALA A 81 -14.58 -4.32 8.79
CA ALA A 81 -15.19 -3.52 7.73
C ALA A 81 -14.11 -2.67 7.07
N VAL A 82 -13.69 -3.05 5.87
CA VAL A 82 -12.76 -2.27 5.05
C VAL A 82 -13.34 -2.08 3.66
N GLU A 83 -13.27 -0.85 3.19
CA GLU A 83 -13.63 -0.49 1.84
C GLU A 83 -12.36 -0.19 1.05
N TYR A 84 -12.13 -0.92 -0.01
CA TYR A 84 -10.94 -0.77 -0.82
C TYR A 84 -11.20 -1.12 -2.28
N VAL A 85 -10.33 -0.63 -3.16
CA VAL A 85 -10.37 -0.97 -4.58
C VAL A 85 -9.48 -2.18 -4.83
N ARG A 86 -10.08 -3.31 -5.20
CA ARG A 86 -9.32 -4.50 -5.63
C ARG A 86 -8.77 -4.29 -7.02
N THR A 87 -7.47 -4.00 -7.13
CA THR A 87 -6.84 -3.59 -8.39
C THR A 87 -5.37 -3.95 -8.46
N GLY A 88 -4.86 -4.16 -9.68
CA GLY A 88 -3.43 -4.25 -9.96
C GLY A 88 -2.81 -2.91 -10.42
N ARG A 89 -3.56 -1.80 -10.35
CA ARG A 89 -3.11 -0.48 -10.79
C ARG A 89 -3.03 0.47 -9.60
N ALA A 90 -1.81 0.88 -9.23
CA ALA A 90 -1.56 1.70 -8.06
C ALA A 90 -2.44 2.97 -7.99
N VAL A 91 -2.49 3.73 -9.06
CA VAL A 91 -3.28 4.98 -9.11
C VAL A 91 -4.79 4.76 -9.03
N SER A 92 -5.28 3.54 -9.30
CA SER A 92 -6.70 3.24 -9.17
C SER A 92 -7.18 3.25 -7.72
N HIS A 93 -6.30 3.06 -6.73
CA HIS A 93 -6.65 3.23 -5.33
C HIS A 93 -7.10 4.66 -5.06
N TRP A 94 -6.45 5.65 -5.66
CA TRP A 94 -6.83 7.07 -5.55
C TRP A 94 -8.06 7.40 -6.41
N ILE A 95 -7.97 7.15 -7.72
CA ILE A 95 -9.01 7.58 -8.70
C ILE A 95 -10.40 7.03 -8.36
N LYS A 96 -10.46 5.82 -7.79
CA LYS A 96 -11.72 5.14 -7.46
C LYS A 96 -12.15 5.31 -6.01
N ALA A 97 -11.32 5.89 -5.16
CA ALA A 97 -11.72 6.23 -3.81
C ALA A 97 -12.66 7.43 -3.85
N PRO A 98 -13.76 7.41 -3.10
CA PRO A 98 -14.62 8.58 -2.98
C PRO A 98 -13.86 9.73 -2.28
N PRO A 99 -14.21 11.00 -2.56
CA PRO A 99 -13.46 12.18 -2.08
C PRO A 99 -13.26 12.21 -0.56
N GLU A 100 -14.24 11.79 0.22
CA GLU A 100 -14.19 11.76 1.68
C GLU A 100 -13.15 10.81 2.25
N ARG A 101 -12.69 9.85 1.45
CA ARG A 101 -11.59 8.94 1.81
C ARG A 101 -10.23 9.35 1.26
N GLN A 102 -10.18 10.39 0.45
CA GLN A 102 -8.93 10.92 -0.07
C GLN A 102 -8.32 11.91 0.93
N VAL A 103 -7.06 11.71 1.29
CA VAL A 103 -6.27 12.62 2.11
C VAL A 103 -5.21 13.22 1.21
N SER A 104 -5.18 14.54 1.07
CA SER A 104 -4.13 15.16 0.27
C SER A 104 -2.75 14.90 0.90
N ARG A 105 -1.69 15.02 0.11
CA ARG A 105 -0.34 14.85 0.67
C ARG A 105 -0.01 15.90 1.72
N ASP A 106 -0.58 17.10 1.58
CA ASP A 106 -0.28 18.21 2.45
C ASP A 106 -1.07 18.14 3.78
N ASP A 107 -2.23 17.44 3.78
CA ASP A 107 -3.07 17.23 4.95
C ASP A 107 -2.64 16.02 5.80
N ILE A 108 -1.65 15.24 5.36
CA ILE A 108 -1.24 14.01 6.07
C ILE A 108 -0.73 14.31 7.48
N TRP A 109 -0.16 15.47 7.69
CA TRP A 109 0.44 15.87 8.96
C TRP A 109 -0.60 16.15 10.06
N ASP A 110 -1.83 16.44 9.66
CA ASP A 110 -2.98 16.69 10.53
C ASP A 110 -3.91 15.46 10.61
N GLU A 111 -3.57 14.36 9.94
CA GLU A 111 -4.38 13.15 9.88
C GLU A 111 -4.21 12.30 11.14
N PRO A 112 -5.21 12.22 12.04
CA PRO A 112 -5.07 11.51 13.30
C PRO A 112 -5.04 9.99 13.14
N ALA A 113 -5.54 9.48 12.01
CA ALA A 113 -5.66 8.05 11.73
C ALA A 113 -4.78 7.64 10.53
N TYR A 114 -3.52 8.09 10.52
CA TYR A 114 -2.60 7.88 9.41
C TYR A 114 -2.18 6.42 9.22
N ARG A 115 -2.10 5.65 10.29
CA ARG A 115 -1.66 4.26 10.23
C ARG A 115 -2.66 3.42 9.43
N GLY A 116 -2.17 2.71 8.42
CA GLY A 116 -3.00 1.91 7.50
C GLY A 116 -3.58 2.69 6.32
N LEU A 117 -3.25 3.97 6.15
CA LEU A 117 -3.54 4.67 4.91
C LEU A 117 -2.81 4.02 3.73
N ILE A 118 -3.44 4.03 2.56
CA ILE A 118 -2.82 3.58 1.31
C ILE A 118 -2.20 4.80 0.64
N PHE A 119 -0.87 4.88 0.54
CA PHE A 119 -0.24 5.93 -0.24
C PHE A 119 -0.31 5.61 -1.74
N VAL A 120 -0.41 6.65 -2.55
CA VAL A 120 -0.38 6.56 -4.02
C VAL A 120 0.58 7.61 -4.58
N ARG A 121 1.56 7.18 -5.37
CA ARG A 121 2.48 8.06 -6.08
C ARG A 121 2.61 7.70 -7.55
N THR A 122 3.01 8.67 -8.39
CA THR A 122 3.33 8.43 -9.79
C THR A 122 4.74 7.84 -9.94
N ARG A 123 5.02 7.18 -11.07
CA ARG A 123 6.37 6.66 -11.41
C ARG A 123 7.09 7.49 -12.48
N MET A 124 6.46 8.52 -13.03
CA MET A 124 6.99 9.24 -14.18
C MET A 124 7.95 10.38 -13.82
N SER A 125 8.70 10.86 -14.81
CA SER A 125 9.83 11.78 -14.64
C SER A 125 9.46 13.26 -14.41
N LYS A 126 8.19 13.62 -14.54
CA LYS A 126 7.70 15.00 -14.33
C LYS A 126 6.64 15.00 -13.19
N PRO A 127 7.08 15.09 -11.92
CA PRO A 127 6.23 14.83 -10.76
C PRO A 127 4.93 15.63 -10.74
N GLU A 128 4.99 16.95 -10.89
CA GLU A 128 3.81 17.83 -10.82
C GLU A 128 2.82 17.60 -11.98
N THR A 129 3.33 17.56 -13.21
CA THR A 129 2.49 17.31 -14.40
C THR A 129 1.86 15.92 -14.36
N ASP A 130 2.60 14.94 -13.89
CA ASP A 130 2.11 13.56 -13.82
C ASP A 130 1.10 13.37 -12.70
N ARG A 131 1.25 14.09 -11.58
CA ARG A 131 0.25 14.15 -10.53
C ARG A 131 -1.07 14.70 -11.04
N LEU A 132 -1.05 15.83 -11.75
CA LEU A 132 -2.24 16.42 -12.38
C LEU A 132 -2.90 15.45 -13.35
N LYS A 133 -2.12 14.76 -14.19
CA LYS A 133 -2.65 13.73 -15.10
C LYS A 133 -3.30 12.55 -14.39
N VAL A 134 -2.83 12.20 -13.18
CA VAL A 134 -3.50 11.17 -12.36
C VAL A 134 -4.83 11.68 -11.85
N LEU A 135 -4.88 12.91 -11.38
CA LEU A 135 -6.13 13.54 -10.93
C LEU A 135 -7.16 13.62 -12.06
N ASP A 136 -6.69 13.88 -13.30
CA ASP A 136 -7.51 13.87 -14.52
C ASP A 136 -7.82 12.47 -15.06
N GLY A 137 -7.38 11.41 -14.38
CA GLY A 137 -7.59 10.01 -14.78
C GLY A 137 -6.79 9.54 -16.00
N ILE A 138 -5.86 10.34 -16.51
CA ILE A 138 -5.08 10.09 -17.73
C ILE A 138 -3.88 9.19 -17.46
N ASN A 139 -3.15 9.41 -16.35
CA ASN A 139 -1.98 8.61 -16.01
C ASN A 139 -2.37 7.42 -15.12
N ARG A 140 -1.92 6.21 -15.51
CA ARG A 140 -2.24 4.95 -14.79
C ARG A 140 -1.02 4.25 -14.23
N GLN A 141 0.17 4.80 -14.43
CA GLN A 141 1.41 4.23 -13.89
C GLN A 141 1.74 4.86 -12.53
N GLY A 142 1.99 4.01 -11.54
CA GLY A 142 2.27 4.48 -10.20
C GLY A 142 2.87 3.41 -9.31
N HIS A 143 3.04 3.78 -8.05
CA HIS A 143 3.46 2.90 -6.97
C HIS A 143 2.58 3.16 -5.75
N THR A 144 2.41 2.16 -4.91
CA THR A 144 1.51 2.21 -3.76
C THR A 144 1.99 1.24 -2.68
N GLY A 145 1.64 1.54 -1.45
CA GLY A 145 1.87 0.72 -0.27
C GLY A 145 1.01 1.22 0.88
N ILE A 146 1.32 0.78 2.07
CA ILE A 146 0.54 1.01 3.27
C ILE A 146 1.39 1.80 4.26
N VAL A 147 0.86 2.90 4.79
CA VAL A 147 1.51 3.72 5.82
C VAL A 147 1.53 2.94 7.13
N VAL A 148 2.68 2.86 7.76
CA VAL A 148 2.86 2.17 9.05
C VAL A 148 3.26 3.13 10.16
N ASP A 149 3.90 4.25 9.82
CA ASP A 149 4.31 5.25 10.79
C ASP A 149 4.46 6.64 10.16
N ILE A 150 4.33 7.69 10.97
CA ILE A 150 4.61 9.09 10.61
C ILE A 150 5.40 9.75 11.72
N ASP A 151 6.51 10.39 11.34
CA ASP A 151 7.24 11.31 12.19
C ASP A 151 6.91 12.75 11.76
N ILE A 152 6.12 13.44 12.58
CA ILE A 152 5.63 14.80 12.31
C ILE A 152 6.78 15.80 12.39
N GLU A 153 7.71 15.63 13.33
CA GLU A 153 8.85 16.54 13.51
C GLU A 153 9.84 16.42 12.35
N ALA A 154 10.17 15.20 11.97
CA ALA A 154 11.06 14.92 10.84
C ALA A 154 10.37 15.07 9.47
N ARG A 155 9.05 15.27 9.44
CA ARG A 155 8.25 15.31 8.20
C ARG A 155 8.50 14.09 7.32
N THR A 156 8.41 12.90 7.92
CA THR A 156 8.59 11.63 7.21
C THR A 156 7.39 10.71 7.36
N VAL A 157 7.09 9.98 6.28
CA VAL A 157 6.07 8.94 6.23
C VAL A 157 6.75 7.62 5.95
N THR A 158 6.64 6.68 6.88
CA THR A 158 7.15 5.31 6.73
C THR A 158 6.05 4.40 6.19
N CYS A 159 6.36 3.69 5.11
CA CYS A 159 5.43 2.82 4.41
C CYS A 159 5.99 1.41 4.25
N VAL A 160 5.11 0.44 4.06
CA VAL A 160 5.43 -0.91 3.58
C VAL A 160 4.80 -1.11 2.21
N ALA A 161 5.60 -1.48 1.22
CA ALA A 161 5.16 -1.65 -0.15
C ALA A 161 5.68 -2.96 -0.76
N GLY A 162 4.87 -3.59 -1.59
CA GLY A 162 5.29 -4.70 -2.44
C GLY A 162 5.94 -4.20 -3.73
N ASN A 163 6.72 -5.05 -4.38
CA ASN A 163 7.46 -4.72 -5.60
C ASN A 163 8.36 -3.49 -5.43
N SER A 164 9.02 -3.43 -4.29
CA SER A 164 9.92 -2.37 -3.89
C SER A 164 11.35 -2.92 -3.73
N SER A 165 12.33 -2.09 -4.06
CA SER A 165 13.74 -2.43 -3.85
C SER A 165 14.26 -2.03 -2.48
N GLY A 166 13.43 -1.40 -1.66
CA GLY A 166 13.70 -0.99 -0.27
C GLY A 166 14.88 -0.04 -0.08
N TYR A 167 14.72 0.92 0.83
CA TYR A 167 15.88 1.56 1.46
C TYR A 167 16.27 0.69 2.66
N GLY A 168 17.47 0.08 2.62
CA GLY A 168 18.12 -0.44 3.82
C GLY A 168 18.20 -1.95 4.04
N HIS A 169 17.50 -2.82 3.33
CA HIS A 169 17.67 -4.26 3.46
C HIS A 169 17.79 -4.97 2.12
N SER A 170 18.92 -5.65 1.97
CA SER A 170 19.32 -6.56 0.88
C SER A 170 18.78 -6.18 -0.51
N ARG A 171 19.66 -5.57 -1.30
CA ARG A 171 19.53 -5.54 -2.75
C ARG A 171 19.43 -6.97 -3.26
N VAL A 172 18.23 -7.52 -3.35
CA VAL A 172 18.02 -8.71 -4.15
C VAL A 172 18.27 -8.28 -5.58
N ARG A 173 19.42 -8.70 -6.14
CA ARG A 173 19.76 -8.41 -7.54
C ARG A 173 18.62 -8.94 -8.42
N GLY A 174 17.87 -8.01 -9.02
CA GLY A 174 16.89 -8.32 -10.06
C GLY A 174 15.48 -8.63 -9.58
N GLY A 175 15.13 -8.45 -8.31
CA GLY A 175 13.76 -8.70 -7.82
C GLY A 175 13.27 -7.64 -6.87
N GLY A 176 11.94 -7.43 -6.89
CA GLY A 176 11.24 -6.64 -5.89
C GLY A 176 10.94 -7.47 -4.63
N ALA A 177 10.75 -6.80 -3.52
CA ALA A 177 10.38 -7.40 -2.25
C ALA A 177 9.21 -6.64 -1.62
N VAL A 178 8.64 -7.19 -0.54
CA VAL A 178 7.94 -6.37 0.44
C VAL A 178 9.01 -5.64 1.22
N ALA A 179 8.99 -4.31 1.15
CA ALA A 179 10.05 -3.51 1.72
C ALA A 179 9.51 -2.26 2.40
N ARG A 180 10.29 -1.76 3.38
CA ARG A 180 10.04 -0.47 4.01
C ARG A 180 10.52 0.65 3.10
N GLU A 181 9.70 1.67 2.93
CA GLU A 181 10.03 2.91 2.24
C GLU A 181 9.83 4.08 3.18
N VAL A 182 10.71 5.07 3.13
CA VAL A 182 10.55 6.34 3.85
C VAL A 182 10.40 7.43 2.80
N ILE A 183 9.37 8.24 2.94
CA ILE A 183 9.08 9.39 2.08
C ILE A 183 9.24 10.63 2.94
N THR A 184 10.18 11.49 2.58
CA THR A 184 10.46 12.75 3.30
C THR A 184 9.82 13.92 2.56
N GLU A 185 9.20 14.84 3.27
CA GLU A 185 8.66 16.07 2.67
C GLU A 185 9.73 16.78 1.84
N GLY A 186 9.39 17.15 0.61
CA GLY A 186 10.28 17.83 -0.32
C GLY A 186 11.19 16.92 -1.14
N ASP A 187 11.34 15.64 -0.84
CA ASP A 187 12.11 14.69 -1.64
C ASP A 187 11.41 14.34 -2.98
N GLU A 188 12.11 13.58 -3.84
CA GLU A 188 11.56 13.15 -5.13
C GLU A 188 10.36 12.21 -4.99
N ALA A 189 10.29 11.39 -3.93
CA ALA A 189 9.16 10.51 -3.68
C ALA A 189 7.94 11.33 -3.23
N TRP A 190 8.14 12.34 -2.38
CA TRP A 190 7.12 13.29 -1.96
C TRP A 190 6.53 14.08 -3.13
N LYS A 191 7.39 14.64 -4.00
CA LYS A 191 6.93 15.39 -5.19
C LYS A 191 6.02 14.54 -6.10
N ARG A 192 6.21 13.23 -6.11
CA ARG A 192 5.41 12.27 -6.90
C ARG A 192 4.16 11.79 -6.17
N LEU A 193 4.01 12.12 -4.90
CA LEU A 193 2.89 11.68 -4.10
C LEU A 193 1.60 12.35 -4.58
N VAL A 194 0.60 11.53 -4.93
CA VAL A 194 -0.75 11.98 -5.27
C VAL A 194 -1.51 12.30 -3.99
N GLY A 195 -1.45 11.40 -3.03
CA GLY A 195 -2.07 11.49 -1.72
C GLY A 195 -2.21 10.12 -1.08
N PHE A 196 -3.11 10.05 -0.10
CA PHE A 196 -3.37 8.86 0.70
C PHE A 196 -4.86 8.52 0.66
N VAL A 197 -5.20 7.25 0.89
CA VAL A 197 -6.59 6.78 0.86
C VAL A 197 -6.90 6.04 2.16
N ARG A 198 -7.97 6.46 2.84
CA ARG A 198 -8.53 5.72 3.98
C ARG A 198 -9.24 4.47 3.50
N VAL A 199 -9.14 3.41 4.27
CA VAL A 199 -9.86 2.14 4.01
C VAL A 199 -11.16 2.03 4.80
N THR A 200 -11.46 3.03 5.61
CA THR A 200 -12.71 3.17 6.37
C THR A 200 -13.21 4.60 6.29
N PRO A 201 -14.52 4.86 6.46
CA PRO A 201 -15.04 6.21 6.67
C PRO A 201 -14.39 6.89 7.88
N GLN A 202 -14.42 8.22 7.93
CA GLN A 202 -14.00 8.94 9.14
C GLN A 202 -14.90 8.58 10.33
N PRO A 203 -14.34 8.51 11.55
CA PRO A 203 -15.15 8.38 12.75
C PRO A 203 -16.12 9.58 12.85
N GLY A 204 -17.43 9.34 12.79
CA GLY A 204 -18.46 10.37 12.85
C GLY A 204 -19.29 10.53 11.57
N GLU A 205 -18.94 9.88 10.47
CA GLU A 205 -19.71 9.83 9.21
C GLU A 205 -20.51 8.52 9.09
N GLU A 206 -21.00 7.98 10.19
CA GLU A 206 -22.01 6.92 10.13
C GLU A 206 -23.32 7.50 9.60
N ALA A 207 -23.70 7.09 8.37
CA ALA A 207 -24.93 7.48 7.70
C ALA A 207 -26.18 6.83 8.33
#